data_39e90a7cf71b3d2634efeca1f811493e
#
_entry.id   39e90a7cf71b3d2634efeca1f811493e
#
_cell.length_a   1.000
_cell.length_b   1.000
_cell.length_c   1.000
_cell.angle_alpha   90.00
_cell.angle_beta   90.00
_cell.angle_gamma   90.00
#
_symmetry.space_group_name_H-M   'P 1'
#
loop_
_entity.id
_entity.type
_entity.pdbx_description
1 polymer ?
#
loop_
_entity_poly.entity_id
_entity_poly.type
_entity_poly.pdbx_seq_one_letter_code
_entity_poly.pdbx_strand_id
1 'polypeptide(L)'
;MSNEIKLKDKIVMIDHHQLPDDYAITNFSFPDISSTCEIVYMIIEMSNNLSLINKEIATCLYLGMMTDTGSFQYNGVNSKTYNIVAILLEKGVNQSYIYNKIYNENNISKLKILGKSLNNLNIIKENDTTYMFLKR
;
A
#
# COMPACT_ATOMS: atom_id res chain seq x y z
N MET A 1 -9.81 8.68 -32.41
CA MET A 1 -10.72 9.19 -31.36
C MET A 1 -11.77 8.19 -30.85
N SER A 2 -12.03 7.04 -31.48
CA SER A 2 -13.17 6.18 -31.12
C SER A 2 -12.88 5.03 -30.14
N ASN A 3 -11.62 4.67 -29.91
CA ASN A 3 -11.29 3.52 -29.03
C ASN A 3 -10.99 3.91 -27.57
N GLU A 4 -10.46 5.10 -27.31
CA GLU A 4 -10.16 5.57 -25.95
C GLU A 4 -11.43 5.89 -25.15
N ILE A 5 -12.45 6.47 -25.81
CA ILE A 5 -13.73 6.80 -25.18
C ILE A 5 -14.47 5.54 -24.72
N LYS A 6 -14.39 4.43 -25.47
CA LYS A 6 -15.03 3.15 -25.10
C LYS A 6 -14.39 2.42 -23.92
N LEU A 7 -13.13 2.72 -23.62
CA LEU A 7 -12.45 2.17 -22.45
C LEU A 7 -12.84 2.93 -21.17
N LYS A 8 -12.92 4.26 -21.21
CA LYS A 8 -13.29 5.10 -20.06
C LYS A 8 -14.59 4.66 -19.42
N ASP A 9 -15.59 4.28 -20.22
CA ASP A 9 -16.92 3.86 -19.76
C ASP A 9 -16.95 2.49 -19.05
N LYS A 10 -15.81 1.81 -18.93
CA LYS A 10 -15.68 0.48 -18.30
C LYS A 10 -14.66 0.43 -17.16
N ILE A 11 -14.05 1.57 -16.85
CA ILE A 11 -12.99 1.63 -15.85
C ILE A 11 -13.54 2.23 -14.56
N VAL A 12 -13.29 1.55 -13.46
CA VAL A 12 -13.48 2.07 -12.11
C VAL A 12 -12.09 2.25 -11.51
N MET A 13 -11.82 3.43 -10.95
CA MET A 13 -10.59 3.70 -10.25
C MET A 13 -10.81 3.66 -8.74
N ILE A 14 -9.92 3.00 -8.03
CA ILE A 14 -9.85 3.01 -6.57
C ILE A 14 -8.46 3.48 -6.20
N ASP A 15 -8.34 4.63 -5.55
CA ASP A 15 -7.05 5.28 -5.29
C ASP A 15 -7.08 6.11 -4.02
N HIS A 16 -5.92 6.24 -3.34
CA HIS A 16 -5.75 7.10 -2.18
C HIS A 16 -4.68 8.19 -2.38
N HIS A 17 -4.09 8.29 -3.58
CA HIS A 17 -3.10 9.31 -3.87
C HIS A 17 -3.74 10.68 -4.11
N GLN A 18 -2.95 11.73 -3.91
CA GLN A 18 -3.34 13.09 -4.27
C GLN A 18 -3.29 13.27 -5.79
N LEU A 19 -4.19 14.10 -6.33
CA LEU A 19 -4.24 14.43 -7.76
C LEU A 19 -4.40 13.21 -8.68
N PRO A 20 -5.46 12.42 -8.51
CA PRO A 20 -5.72 11.25 -9.36
C PRO A 20 -5.99 11.67 -10.80
N ASP A 21 -5.59 10.83 -11.75
CA ASP A 21 -5.88 11.03 -13.16
C ASP A 21 -7.38 10.83 -13.48
N ASP A 22 -7.94 11.63 -14.40
CA ASP A 22 -9.35 11.54 -14.82
C ASP A 22 -9.51 10.62 -16.05
N TYR A 23 -9.29 9.32 -15.88
CA TYR A 23 -9.46 8.32 -16.96
C TYR A 23 -10.57 7.30 -16.72
N ALA A 24 -11.24 7.33 -15.58
CA ALA A 24 -12.27 6.36 -15.22
C ALA A 24 -13.65 7.01 -15.15
N ILE A 25 -14.71 6.22 -15.43
CA ILE A 25 -16.10 6.68 -15.31
C ILE A 25 -16.52 6.85 -13.85
N THR A 26 -15.98 6.02 -12.97
CA THR A 26 -16.27 6.03 -11.54
C THR A 26 -14.97 6.05 -10.75
N ASN A 27 -14.85 7.00 -9.84
CA ASN A 27 -13.66 7.22 -9.05
C ASN A 27 -13.98 7.11 -7.56
N PHE A 28 -13.34 6.14 -6.89
CA PHE A 28 -13.26 6.04 -5.44
C PHE A 28 -11.88 6.55 -5.01
N SER A 29 -11.71 7.88 -5.01
CA SER A 29 -10.45 8.52 -4.66
C SER A 29 -10.59 9.27 -3.33
N PHE A 30 -9.84 8.82 -2.32
CA PHE A 30 -9.90 9.35 -0.95
C PHE A 30 -8.48 9.55 -0.40
N PRO A 31 -7.85 10.72 -0.65
CA PRO A 31 -6.47 10.98 -0.24
C PRO A 31 -6.22 10.96 1.28
N ASP A 32 -7.28 11.12 2.07
CA ASP A 32 -7.19 11.10 3.53
C ASP A 32 -7.23 9.68 4.13
N ILE A 33 -7.46 8.66 3.29
CA ILE A 33 -7.47 7.26 3.72
C ILE A 33 -6.06 6.68 3.60
N SER A 34 -5.70 5.85 4.56
CA SER A 34 -4.32 5.40 4.75
C SER A 34 -3.77 4.49 3.65
N SER A 35 -4.65 3.82 2.90
CA SER A 35 -4.27 2.91 1.80
C SER A 35 -5.44 2.60 0.86
N THR A 36 -5.14 2.24 -0.38
CA THR A 36 -6.14 1.74 -1.33
C THR A 36 -6.83 0.47 -0.81
N CYS A 37 -6.13 -0.39 -0.09
CA CYS A 37 -6.72 -1.60 0.52
C CYS A 37 -7.75 -1.27 1.60
N GLU A 38 -7.58 -0.18 2.35
CA GLU A 38 -8.60 0.32 3.28
C GLU A 38 -9.87 0.76 2.53
N ILE A 39 -9.73 1.46 1.40
CA ILE A 39 -10.87 1.84 0.55
C ILE A 39 -11.59 0.60 0.02
N VAL A 40 -10.87 -0.40 -0.45
CA VAL A 40 -11.47 -1.68 -0.91
C VAL A 40 -12.25 -2.35 0.20
N TYR A 41 -11.71 -2.41 1.43
CA TYR A 41 -12.45 -2.93 2.57
C TYR A 41 -13.74 -2.15 2.81
N MET A 42 -13.68 -0.81 2.79
CA MET A 42 -14.86 0.05 2.99
C MET A 42 -15.94 -0.17 1.90
N ILE A 43 -15.54 -0.38 0.65
CA ILE A 43 -16.48 -0.71 -0.44
C ILE A 43 -17.18 -2.04 -0.16
N ILE A 44 -16.46 -3.07 0.29
CA ILE A 44 -17.03 -4.37 0.66
C ILE A 44 -17.99 -4.21 1.85
N GLU A 45 -17.62 -3.42 2.85
CA GLU A 45 -18.46 -3.13 4.02
C GLU A 45 -19.75 -2.40 3.62
N MET A 46 -19.65 -1.32 2.83
CA MET A 46 -20.80 -0.55 2.35
C MET A 46 -21.77 -1.38 1.49
N SER A 47 -21.26 -2.39 0.80
CA SER A 47 -22.07 -3.34 0.03
C SER A 47 -22.70 -4.46 0.88
N ASN A 48 -22.53 -4.44 2.20
CA ASN A 48 -22.97 -5.48 3.15
C ASN A 48 -22.39 -6.88 2.86
N ASN A 49 -21.18 -6.95 2.32
CA ASN A 49 -20.53 -8.19 1.89
C ASN A 49 -19.33 -8.61 2.76
N LEU A 50 -19.23 -8.14 4.00
CA LEU A 50 -18.13 -8.51 4.91
C LEU A 50 -18.01 -10.03 5.17
N SER A 51 -19.13 -10.77 5.02
CA SER A 51 -19.14 -12.23 5.12
C SER A 51 -18.33 -12.92 4.02
N LEU A 52 -18.11 -12.26 2.88
CA LEU A 52 -17.32 -12.78 1.76
C LEU A 52 -15.82 -12.66 2.01
N ILE A 53 -15.40 -11.85 2.98
CA ILE A 53 -13.98 -11.73 3.34
C ILE A 53 -13.58 -13.02 4.07
N ASN A 54 -12.97 -13.92 3.31
CA ASN A 54 -12.30 -15.10 3.84
C ASN A 54 -10.88 -14.77 4.30
N LYS A 55 -10.14 -15.74 4.81
CA LYS A 55 -8.77 -15.56 5.30
C LYS A 55 -7.81 -15.05 4.23
N GLU A 56 -7.93 -15.52 3.00
CA GLU A 56 -7.07 -15.14 1.88
C GLU A 56 -7.28 -13.68 1.51
N ILE A 57 -8.53 -13.24 1.35
CA ILE A 57 -8.89 -11.84 1.08
C ILE A 57 -8.42 -10.95 2.23
N ALA A 58 -8.69 -11.36 3.48
CA ALA A 58 -8.26 -10.62 4.67
C ALA A 58 -6.72 -10.48 4.71
N THR A 59 -5.99 -11.52 4.33
CA THR A 59 -4.52 -11.49 4.27
C THR A 59 -4.02 -10.49 3.23
N CYS A 60 -4.65 -10.45 2.04
CA CYS A 60 -4.28 -9.49 0.99
C CYS A 60 -4.59 -8.04 1.41
N LEU A 61 -5.76 -7.79 1.99
CA LEU A 61 -6.14 -6.47 2.48
C LEU A 61 -5.20 -5.99 3.59
N TYR A 62 -4.92 -6.85 4.57
CA TYR A 62 -3.97 -6.55 5.65
C TYR A 62 -2.57 -6.24 5.11
N LEU A 63 -2.07 -7.07 4.19
CA LEU A 63 -0.75 -6.88 3.57
C LEU A 63 -0.65 -5.50 2.89
N GLY A 64 -1.64 -5.13 2.08
CA GLY A 64 -1.65 -3.83 1.41
C GLY A 64 -1.74 -2.67 2.41
N MET A 65 -2.62 -2.75 3.40
CA MET A 65 -2.69 -1.73 4.46
C MET A 65 -1.36 -1.61 5.21
N MET A 66 -0.73 -2.72 5.59
CA MET A 66 0.53 -2.73 6.33
C MET A 66 1.68 -2.12 5.51
N THR A 67 1.81 -2.47 4.23
CA THR A 67 2.92 -1.99 3.39
C THR A 67 2.77 -0.52 3.05
N ASP A 68 1.57 -0.06 2.74
CA ASP A 68 1.26 1.31 2.36
C ASP A 68 1.45 2.31 3.51
N THR A 69 1.21 1.84 4.73
CA THR A 69 1.26 2.67 5.95
C THR A 69 2.58 2.55 6.71
N GLY A 70 3.59 1.93 6.12
CA GLY A 70 4.87 1.69 6.81
C GLY A 70 4.68 0.92 8.12
N SER A 71 3.92 -0.18 8.08
CA SER A 71 3.52 -0.95 9.26
C SER A 71 2.70 -0.13 10.27
N PHE A 72 1.74 0.64 9.75
CA PHE A 72 0.81 1.48 10.53
C PHE A 72 1.47 2.65 11.28
N GLN A 73 2.60 3.16 10.77
CA GLN A 73 3.35 4.25 11.38
C GLN A 73 3.13 5.61 10.71
N TYR A 74 2.63 5.65 9.46
CA TYR A 74 2.50 6.90 8.73
C TYR A 74 1.26 7.69 9.12
N ASN A 75 1.29 9.00 8.84
CA ASN A 75 0.15 9.87 8.97
C ASN A 75 -1.02 9.35 8.11
N GLY A 76 -2.24 9.53 8.60
CA GLY A 76 -3.46 8.98 7.96
C GLY A 76 -3.97 7.70 8.63
N VAL A 77 -3.10 6.93 9.31
CA VAL A 77 -3.54 5.82 10.16
C VAL A 77 -4.29 6.34 11.37
N ASN A 78 -5.47 5.85 11.60
CA ASN A 78 -6.35 6.30 12.67
C ASN A 78 -7.13 5.14 13.31
N SER A 79 -8.03 5.43 14.22
CA SER A 79 -8.82 4.41 14.93
C SER A 79 -9.67 3.53 14.00
N LYS A 80 -10.17 4.07 12.88
CA LYS A 80 -10.94 3.29 11.89
C LYS A 80 -10.03 2.27 11.20
N THR A 81 -8.82 2.67 10.81
CA THR A 81 -7.80 1.78 10.24
C THR A 81 -7.53 0.61 11.17
N TYR A 82 -7.31 0.88 12.47
CA TYR A 82 -7.08 -0.19 13.46
C TYR A 82 -8.30 -1.07 13.70
N ASN A 83 -9.52 -0.53 13.63
CA ASN A 83 -10.75 -1.35 13.72
C ASN A 83 -10.85 -2.33 12.54
N ILE A 84 -10.54 -1.88 11.33
CA ILE A 84 -10.47 -2.75 10.16
C ILE A 84 -9.41 -3.84 10.35
N VAL A 85 -8.22 -3.45 10.81
CA VAL A 85 -7.14 -4.40 11.12
C VAL A 85 -7.59 -5.46 12.12
N ALA A 86 -8.30 -5.06 13.19
CA ALA A 86 -8.82 -6.00 14.17
C ALA A 86 -9.77 -7.03 13.53
N ILE A 87 -10.70 -6.60 12.69
CA ILE A 87 -11.62 -7.48 11.96
C ILE A 87 -10.85 -8.44 11.04
N LEU A 88 -9.84 -7.94 10.32
CA LEU A 88 -9.00 -8.78 9.45
C LEU A 88 -8.23 -9.84 10.25
N LEU A 89 -7.74 -9.51 11.43
CA LEU A 89 -7.08 -10.46 12.35
C LEU A 89 -8.04 -11.55 12.84
N GLU A 90 -9.29 -11.19 13.15
CA GLU A 90 -10.35 -12.16 13.51
C GLU A 90 -10.66 -13.14 12.35
N LYS A 91 -10.44 -12.73 11.09
CA LYS A 91 -10.52 -13.60 9.92
C LYS A 91 -9.33 -14.57 9.78
N GLY A 92 -8.37 -14.53 10.69
CA GLY A 92 -7.26 -15.47 10.77
C GLY A 92 -5.97 -15.02 10.06
N VAL A 93 -5.80 -13.72 9.86
CA VAL A 93 -4.55 -13.16 9.33
C VAL A 93 -3.41 -13.42 10.31
N ASN A 94 -2.30 -13.94 9.82
CA ASN A 94 -1.07 -14.08 10.59
C ASN A 94 -0.13 -12.90 10.34
N GLN A 95 -0.32 -11.83 11.12
CA GLN A 95 0.46 -10.59 10.98
C GLN A 95 1.97 -10.81 11.13
N SER A 96 2.40 -11.65 12.09
CA SER A 96 3.82 -11.90 12.32
C SER A 96 4.48 -12.59 11.12
N TYR A 97 3.79 -13.55 10.50
CA TYR A 97 4.25 -14.21 9.30
C TYR A 97 4.40 -13.21 8.15
N ILE A 98 3.39 -12.35 7.91
CA ILE A 98 3.41 -11.34 6.86
C ILE A 98 4.56 -10.35 7.09
N TYR A 99 4.68 -9.81 8.30
CA TYR A 99 5.73 -8.86 8.66
C TYR A 99 7.13 -9.46 8.41
N ASN A 100 7.35 -10.68 8.87
CA ASN A 100 8.64 -11.35 8.69
C ASN A 100 8.95 -11.57 7.21
N LYS A 101 7.97 -11.98 6.41
CA LYS A 101 8.13 -12.17 4.96
C LYS A 101 8.52 -10.89 4.23
N ILE A 102 7.93 -9.77 4.60
CA ILE A 102 8.15 -8.49 3.91
C ILE A 102 9.44 -7.81 4.38
N TYR A 103 9.69 -7.77 5.69
CA TYR A 103 10.74 -6.93 6.25
C TYR A 103 11.97 -7.68 6.75
N ASN A 104 11.83 -8.91 7.22
CA ASN A 104 12.91 -9.64 7.88
C ASN A 104 13.57 -10.70 6.97
N GLU A 105 12.90 -11.16 5.91
CA GLU A 105 13.51 -12.09 4.96
C GLU A 105 14.38 -11.35 3.94
N ASN A 106 15.57 -10.96 4.38
CA ASN A 106 16.58 -10.38 3.50
C ASN A 106 17.55 -11.47 3.04
N ASN A 107 17.67 -11.67 1.72
CA ASN A 107 18.74 -12.49 1.18
C ASN A 107 20.09 -11.75 1.25
N ILE A 108 21.20 -12.50 1.25
CA ILE A 108 22.54 -11.96 1.32
C ILE A 108 22.83 -10.96 0.19
N SER A 109 22.28 -11.18 -1.01
CA SER A 109 22.47 -10.28 -2.16
C SER A 109 21.85 -8.91 -1.90
N LYS A 110 20.64 -8.86 -1.33
CA LYS A 110 19.96 -7.61 -0.94
C LYS A 110 20.77 -6.86 0.11
N LEU A 111 21.28 -7.54 1.12
CA LEU A 111 22.10 -6.94 2.16
C LEU A 111 23.44 -6.42 1.61
N LYS A 112 24.07 -7.16 0.70
CA LYS A 112 25.31 -6.72 0.02
C LYS A 112 25.09 -5.47 -0.84
N ILE A 113 23.96 -5.42 -1.58
CA ILE A 113 23.59 -4.24 -2.38
C ILE A 113 23.36 -3.05 -1.44
N LEU A 114 22.60 -3.23 -0.36
CA LEU A 114 22.35 -2.17 0.62
C LEU A 114 23.67 -1.66 1.22
N GLY A 115 24.55 -2.55 1.68
CA GLY A 115 25.86 -2.17 2.22
C GLY A 115 26.71 -1.40 1.21
N LYS A 116 26.73 -1.85 -0.06
CA LYS A 116 27.45 -1.13 -1.13
C LYS A 116 26.83 0.25 -1.41
N SER A 117 25.51 0.35 -1.38
CA SER A 117 24.80 1.63 -1.57
C SER A 117 25.14 2.62 -0.47
N LEU A 118 25.11 2.18 0.79
CA LEU A 118 25.45 3.01 1.95
C LEU A 118 26.90 3.48 1.90
N ASN A 119 27.85 2.63 1.50
CA ASN A 119 29.26 3.01 1.34
C ASN A 119 29.50 4.03 0.21
N ASN A 120 28.59 4.10 -0.77
CA ASN A 120 28.66 5.05 -1.88
C ASN A 120 27.82 6.32 -1.64
N LEU A 121 27.36 6.54 -0.42
CA LEU A 121 26.53 7.68 -0.04
C LEU A 121 27.41 8.93 0.03
N ASN A 122 27.04 9.98 -0.70
CA ASN A 122 27.68 11.28 -0.69
C ASN A 122 26.74 12.28 -0.02
N ILE A 123 27.28 13.13 0.84
CA ILE A 123 26.54 14.15 1.58
C ILE A 123 26.91 15.52 1.05
N ILE A 124 25.92 16.27 0.59
CA ILE A 124 26.05 17.71 0.27
C ILE A 124 25.59 18.49 1.50
N LYS A 125 26.53 18.94 2.29
CA LYS A 125 26.27 19.61 3.59
C LYS A 125 25.47 20.92 3.46
N GLU A 126 25.61 21.59 2.32
CA GLU A 126 24.99 22.91 2.09
C GLU A 126 23.44 22.84 2.01
N ASN A 127 22.87 21.67 1.64
CA ASN A 127 21.45 21.50 1.41
C ASN A 127 20.85 20.31 2.17
N ASP A 128 21.56 19.72 3.13
CA ASP A 128 21.18 18.47 3.82
C ASP A 128 20.75 17.35 2.86
N THR A 129 21.36 17.32 1.66
CA THR A 129 21.02 16.40 0.59
C THR A 129 22.03 15.25 0.55
N THR A 130 21.52 14.03 0.41
CA THR A 130 22.35 12.84 0.18
C THR A 130 22.03 12.23 -1.18
N TYR A 131 23.07 11.75 -1.89
CA TYR A 131 22.91 11.05 -3.15
C TYR A 131 23.85 9.86 -3.26
N MET A 132 23.49 8.89 -4.08
CA MET A 132 24.35 7.77 -4.42
C MET A 132 24.25 7.41 -5.90
N PHE A 133 25.36 6.90 -6.46
CA PHE A 133 25.35 6.34 -7.81
C PHE A 133 25.44 4.81 -7.72
N LEU A 134 24.47 4.12 -8.29
CA LEU A 134 24.49 2.69 -8.49
C LEU A 134 24.91 2.41 -9.94
N LYS A 135 26.12 1.88 -10.14
CA LYS A 135 26.54 1.38 -11.45
C LYS A 135 26.00 -0.03 -11.64
N ARG A 136 25.46 -0.27 -12.83
CA ARG A 136 25.07 -1.62 -13.30
C ARG A 136 26.31 -2.50 -13.46
#